data_3e973783250f3fce64052f73b89a3ab7
#
_entry.id   3e973783250f3fce64052f73b89a3ab7
#
_cell.length_a   1.000
_cell.length_b   1.000
_cell.length_c   1.000
_cell.angle_alpha   90.00
_cell.angle_beta   90.00
_cell.angle_gamma   90.00
#
_symmetry.space_group_name_H-M   'P 1'
#
loop_
_entity.id
_entity.type
_entity.pdbx_description
1 polymer ?
#
loop_
_entity_poly.entity_id
_entity_poly.type
_entity_poly.pdbx_seq_one_letter_code
_entity_poly.pdbx_strand_id
1 'polypeptide(L)'
;EQIRIDMKKGFTNQDLDYTLEQFRLHGINCYFLMIVGYPTEQEEHHLETMQMFTKYQGYAIDGTIFGVNLGGTLSIDEGSPLHKDSIHFGLEPTSENEELFGLDWTSKENPKLTLLQRINRRLDLQELLMDLGYRVYNGDHQLKRLKASYERIKQNTYHFKDILHS
;
A
#
# COMPACT_ATOMS: atom_id res chain seq x y z
N GLU A 1 13.73 -2.04 -2.71
CA GLU A 1 14.55 -2.60 -1.61
C GLU A 1 14.48 -1.74 -0.34
N GLN A 2 14.58 -0.42 -0.44
CA GLN A 2 14.59 0.49 0.70
C GLN A 2 13.40 0.30 1.66
N ILE A 3 12.19 0.18 1.14
CA ILE A 3 10.97 -0.02 1.97
C ILE A 3 11.07 -1.29 2.83
N ARG A 4 11.68 -2.36 2.35
CA ARG A 4 11.87 -3.59 3.15
C ARG A 4 12.87 -3.38 4.28
N ILE A 5 13.92 -2.60 4.04
CA ILE A 5 14.88 -2.20 5.08
C ILE A 5 14.18 -1.40 6.17
N ASP A 6 13.39 -0.40 5.79
CA ASP A 6 12.62 0.44 6.71
C ASP A 6 11.60 -0.39 7.51
N MET A 7 11.00 -1.39 6.89
CA MET A 7 10.10 -2.35 7.53
C MET A 7 10.83 -3.44 8.33
N LYS A 8 12.16 -3.42 8.38
CA LYS A 8 13.01 -4.44 9.05
C LYS A 8 12.76 -5.86 8.51
N LYS A 9 12.50 -6.00 7.20
CA LYS A 9 12.36 -7.30 6.54
C LYS A 9 13.75 -7.84 6.20
N GLY A 10 14.07 -9.02 6.70
CA GLY A 10 15.40 -9.60 6.65
C GLY A 10 15.79 -10.30 5.33
N PHE A 11 15.22 -9.91 4.18
CA PHE A 11 15.52 -10.52 2.88
C PHE A 11 15.75 -9.45 1.79
N THR A 12 16.54 -9.80 0.79
CA THR A 12 16.88 -8.97 -0.37
C THR A 12 16.05 -9.33 -1.61
N ASN A 13 16.19 -8.56 -2.69
CA ASN A 13 15.61 -8.92 -4.00
C ASN A 13 16.21 -10.23 -4.53
N GLN A 14 17.51 -10.47 -4.29
CA GLN A 14 18.16 -11.71 -4.70
C GLN A 14 17.63 -12.92 -3.94
N ASP A 15 17.36 -12.78 -2.64
CA ASP A 15 16.72 -13.85 -1.84
C ASP A 15 15.31 -14.16 -2.36
N LEU A 16 14.57 -13.13 -2.79
CA LEU A 16 13.25 -13.32 -3.38
C LEU A 16 13.33 -14.05 -4.73
N ASP A 17 14.25 -13.64 -5.62
CA ASP A 17 14.50 -14.31 -6.90
C ASP A 17 14.84 -15.79 -6.68
N TYR A 18 15.78 -16.05 -5.79
CA TYR A 18 16.18 -17.43 -5.45
C TYR A 18 15.02 -18.26 -4.86
N THR A 19 14.28 -17.65 -3.93
CA THR A 19 13.14 -18.35 -3.28
C THR A 19 12.06 -18.72 -4.28
N LEU A 20 11.69 -17.81 -5.20
CA LEU A 20 10.69 -18.08 -6.22
C LEU A 20 11.13 -19.19 -7.18
N GLU A 21 12.42 -19.22 -7.56
CA GLU A 21 12.96 -20.28 -8.39
C GLU A 21 12.92 -21.63 -7.65
N GLN A 22 13.29 -21.68 -6.36
CA GLN A 22 13.20 -22.90 -5.57
C GLN A 22 11.74 -23.37 -5.41
N PHE A 23 10.81 -22.44 -5.20
CA PHE A 23 9.38 -22.78 -5.12
C PHE A 23 8.88 -23.41 -6.42
N ARG A 24 9.25 -22.82 -7.56
CA ARG A 24 8.93 -23.35 -8.89
C ARG A 24 9.49 -24.77 -9.06
N LEU A 25 10.77 -24.98 -8.77
CA LEU A 25 11.45 -26.28 -8.93
C LEU A 25 10.84 -27.37 -8.06
N HIS A 26 10.34 -27.02 -6.88
CA HIS A 26 9.78 -27.97 -5.92
C HIS A 26 8.25 -28.01 -5.90
N GLY A 27 7.58 -27.32 -6.82
CA GLY A 27 6.11 -27.30 -6.91
C GLY A 27 5.42 -26.65 -5.71
N ILE A 28 6.08 -25.67 -5.07
CA ILE A 28 5.55 -24.96 -3.91
C ILE A 28 4.86 -23.67 -4.38
N ASN A 29 3.60 -23.51 -3.97
CA ASN A 29 2.86 -22.27 -4.26
C ASN A 29 3.00 -21.27 -3.10
N CYS A 30 3.05 -20.00 -3.42
CA CYS A 30 3.14 -18.94 -2.43
C CYS A 30 2.13 -17.82 -2.65
N TYR A 31 1.88 -17.05 -1.60
CA TYR A 31 1.13 -15.80 -1.64
C TYR A 31 2.04 -14.62 -1.33
N PHE A 32 1.88 -13.55 -2.08
CA PHE A 32 2.49 -12.27 -1.72
C PHE A 32 1.56 -11.48 -0.82
N LEU A 33 2.06 -11.12 0.36
CA LEU A 33 1.38 -10.19 1.27
C LEU A 33 2.05 -8.83 1.14
N MET A 34 1.34 -7.88 0.54
CA MET A 34 1.88 -6.56 0.22
C MET A 34 1.40 -5.50 1.21
N ILE A 35 2.23 -4.50 1.41
CA ILE A 35 1.87 -3.24 2.05
C ILE A 35 2.15 -2.15 1.02
N VAL A 36 1.15 -1.35 0.71
CA VAL A 36 1.25 -0.21 -0.21
C VAL A 36 1.07 1.07 0.59
N GLY A 37 1.91 2.07 0.30
CA GLY A 37 1.85 3.36 0.98
C GLY A 37 2.54 3.36 2.36
N TYR A 38 3.67 2.67 2.49
CA TYR A 38 4.51 2.80 3.69
C TYR A 38 5.04 4.24 3.82
N PRO A 39 5.22 4.82 5.02
CA PRO A 39 5.56 6.24 5.19
C PRO A 39 6.73 6.77 4.36
N THR A 40 7.75 5.95 4.15
CA THR A 40 8.94 6.31 3.35
C THR A 40 8.80 6.00 1.86
N GLU A 41 7.66 5.46 1.41
CA GLU A 41 7.44 5.06 0.02
C GLU A 41 7.34 6.29 -0.91
N GLN A 42 8.37 6.50 -1.73
CA GLN A 42 8.38 7.50 -2.80
C GLN A 42 7.76 6.93 -4.08
N GLU A 43 7.60 7.77 -5.11
CA GLU A 43 7.06 7.36 -6.41
C GLU A 43 7.93 6.28 -7.07
N GLU A 44 9.23 6.43 -6.99
CA GLU A 44 10.19 5.47 -7.54
C GLU A 44 10.02 4.07 -6.94
N HIS A 45 9.75 3.98 -5.62
CA HIS A 45 9.54 2.71 -4.94
C HIS A 45 8.23 2.05 -5.37
N HIS A 46 7.18 2.85 -5.65
CA HIS A 46 5.94 2.35 -6.21
C HIS A 46 6.16 1.77 -7.61
N LEU A 47 6.85 2.49 -8.48
CA LEU A 47 7.22 2.03 -9.82
C LEU A 47 8.10 0.77 -9.79
N GLU A 48 9.09 0.69 -8.88
CA GLU A 48 9.89 -0.52 -8.67
C GLU A 48 9.00 -1.73 -8.30
N THR A 49 7.97 -1.52 -7.47
CA THR A 49 7.02 -2.57 -7.10
C THR A 49 6.21 -3.04 -8.32
N MET A 50 5.76 -2.14 -9.16
CA MET A 50 5.06 -2.48 -10.40
C MET A 50 5.97 -3.27 -11.37
N GLN A 51 7.22 -2.83 -11.52
CA GLN A 51 8.24 -3.53 -12.34
C GLN A 51 8.56 -4.93 -11.80
N MET A 52 8.63 -5.07 -10.47
CA MET A 52 8.82 -6.37 -9.83
C MET A 52 7.72 -7.36 -10.22
N PHE A 53 6.46 -6.97 -10.17
CA PHE A 53 5.37 -7.85 -10.59
C PHE A 53 5.38 -8.15 -12.08
N THR A 54 5.77 -7.20 -12.92
CA THR A 54 5.97 -7.45 -14.35
C THR A 54 7.08 -8.49 -14.58
N LYS A 55 8.20 -8.38 -13.85
CA LYS A 55 9.29 -9.37 -13.88
C LYS A 55 8.84 -10.77 -13.46
N TYR A 56 7.98 -10.87 -12.47
CA TYR A 56 7.54 -12.15 -11.90
C TYR A 56 6.26 -12.71 -12.52
N GLN A 57 5.75 -12.12 -13.61
CA GLN A 57 4.53 -12.58 -14.28
C GLN A 57 4.56 -14.09 -14.62
N GLY A 58 5.71 -14.62 -15.05
CA GLY A 58 5.85 -16.04 -15.36
C GLY A 58 5.52 -16.95 -14.19
N TYR A 59 5.84 -16.56 -12.96
CA TYR A 59 5.49 -17.32 -11.76
C TYR A 59 4.01 -17.25 -11.39
N ALA A 60 3.29 -16.22 -11.83
CA ALA A 60 1.84 -16.16 -11.70
C ALA A 60 1.15 -17.08 -12.71
N ILE A 61 1.65 -17.12 -13.95
CA ILE A 61 1.12 -17.95 -15.03
C ILE A 61 1.27 -19.43 -14.71
N ASP A 62 2.41 -19.87 -14.18
CA ASP A 62 2.65 -21.28 -13.82
C ASP A 62 2.09 -21.67 -12.45
N GLY A 63 1.56 -20.72 -11.68
CA GLY A 63 0.93 -20.93 -10.38
C GLY A 63 1.89 -20.96 -9.20
N THR A 64 3.19 -20.73 -9.39
CA THR A 64 4.15 -20.58 -8.27
C THR A 64 3.74 -19.44 -7.36
N ILE A 65 3.41 -18.26 -7.94
CA ILE A 65 2.70 -17.19 -7.21
C ILE A 65 1.20 -17.45 -7.37
N PHE A 66 0.60 -18.10 -6.39
CA PHE A 66 -0.81 -18.45 -6.41
C PHE A 66 -1.72 -17.23 -6.29
N GLY A 67 -1.26 -16.17 -5.64
CA GLY A 67 -2.01 -14.93 -5.55
C GLY A 67 -1.29 -13.83 -4.77
N VAL A 68 -1.85 -12.64 -4.89
CA VAL A 68 -1.36 -11.43 -4.21
C VAL A 68 -2.45 -10.86 -3.34
N ASN A 69 -2.14 -10.68 -2.06
CA ASN A 69 -2.99 -9.94 -1.13
C ASN A 69 -2.39 -8.55 -0.92
N LEU A 70 -3.04 -7.55 -1.45
CA LEU A 70 -2.60 -6.16 -1.35
C LEU A 70 -2.99 -5.51 -0.01
N GLY A 71 -3.76 -6.20 0.83
CA GLY A 71 -4.28 -5.62 2.05
C GLY A 71 -5.23 -4.45 1.82
N GLY A 72 -5.52 -3.72 2.88
CA GLY A 72 -6.18 -2.42 2.84
C GLY A 72 -5.17 -1.27 2.66
N THR A 73 -5.67 -0.03 2.76
CA THR A 73 -4.80 1.14 2.94
C THR A 73 -4.11 1.04 4.29
N LEU A 74 -2.80 1.31 4.34
CA LEU A 74 -2.03 1.24 5.58
C LEU A 74 -2.64 2.14 6.66
N SER A 75 -3.06 1.54 7.78
CA SER A 75 -3.49 2.23 8.99
C SER A 75 -2.36 2.26 10.03
N ILE A 76 -2.42 3.27 10.90
CA ILE A 76 -1.53 3.37 12.06
C ILE A 76 -2.36 3.03 13.29
N ASP A 77 -2.31 1.77 13.67
CA ASP A 77 -3.06 1.29 14.82
C ASP A 77 -2.31 1.60 16.13
N GLU A 78 -3.05 2.03 17.14
CA GLU A 78 -2.49 2.35 18.47
C GLU A 78 -1.68 1.16 19.02
N GLY A 79 -0.48 1.45 19.53
CA GLY A 79 0.43 0.44 20.09
C GLY A 79 1.20 -0.38 19.06
N SER A 80 0.92 -0.25 17.74
CA SER A 80 1.71 -0.90 16.69
C SER A 80 3.16 -0.39 16.67
N PRO A 81 4.11 -1.13 16.07
CA PRO A 81 5.47 -0.64 15.88
C PRO A 81 5.53 0.70 15.16
N LEU A 82 4.72 0.87 14.11
CA LEU A 82 4.66 2.11 13.33
C LEU A 82 4.12 3.28 14.16
N HIS A 83 3.14 3.04 15.02
CA HIS A 83 2.64 4.04 15.96
C HIS A 83 3.72 4.46 16.99
N LYS A 84 4.47 3.48 17.53
CA LYS A 84 5.56 3.75 18.49
C LYS A 84 6.72 4.52 17.85
N ASP A 85 7.02 4.24 16.60
CA ASP A 85 8.07 4.91 15.82
C ASP A 85 7.54 6.15 15.05
N SER A 86 6.32 6.62 15.34
CA SER A 86 5.64 7.68 14.58
C SER A 86 6.45 8.98 14.48
N ILE A 87 7.17 9.35 15.55
CA ILE A 87 8.05 10.52 15.57
C ILE A 87 9.18 10.37 14.55
N HIS A 88 9.77 9.18 14.44
CA HIS A 88 10.84 8.89 13.49
C HIS A 88 10.40 9.09 12.02
N PHE A 89 9.16 8.70 11.72
CA PHE A 89 8.57 8.87 10.39
C PHE A 89 7.84 10.20 10.20
N GLY A 90 7.88 11.11 11.20
CA GLY A 90 7.18 12.39 11.15
C GLY A 90 5.68 12.24 10.91
N LEU A 91 5.06 11.19 11.49
CA LEU A 91 3.66 10.86 11.24
C LEU A 91 2.73 11.74 12.07
N GLU A 92 1.75 12.31 11.40
CA GLU A 92 0.70 13.13 12.01
C GLU A 92 -0.67 12.67 11.53
N PRO A 93 -1.65 12.44 12.43
CA PRO A 93 -3.03 12.23 12.04
C PRO A 93 -3.58 13.52 11.42
N THR A 94 -4.33 13.40 10.33
CA THR A 94 -4.88 14.56 9.60
C THR A 94 -6.39 14.67 9.71
N SER A 95 -7.05 13.69 10.31
CA SER A 95 -8.50 13.69 10.46
C SER A 95 -8.92 13.26 11.86
N GLU A 96 -9.85 14.03 12.44
CA GLU A 96 -10.57 13.66 13.66
C GLU A 96 -11.83 12.82 13.34
N ASN A 97 -12.08 12.54 12.05
CA ASN A 97 -13.25 11.79 11.62
C ASN A 97 -13.07 10.30 11.93
N GLU A 98 -14.00 9.72 12.68
CA GLU A 98 -13.97 8.31 13.08
C GLU A 98 -13.89 7.33 11.90
N GLU A 99 -14.52 7.66 10.74
CA GLU A 99 -14.45 6.80 9.53
C GLU A 99 -13.03 6.72 8.95
N LEU A 100 -12.17 7.71 9.23
CA LEU A 100 -10.80 7.81 8.72
C LEU A 100 -9.76 7.60 9.81
N PHE A 101 -10.19 7.29 11.04
CA PHE A 101 -9.28 7.10 12.17
C PHE A 101 -8.21 6.04 11.86
N GLY A 102 -6.96 6.40 12.12
CA GLY A 102 -5.80 5.54 11.81
C GLY A 102 -5.45 5.46 10.30
N LEU A 103 -6.34 5.86 9.40
CA LEU A 103 -6.12 5.80 7.95
C LEU A 103 -5.62 7.13 7.36
N ASP A 104 -6.19 8.27 7.82
CA ASP A 104 -5.80 9.60 7.31
C ASP A 104 -4.66 10.19 8.15
N TRP A 105 -3.46 9.88 7.74
CA TRP A 105 -2.21 10.39 8.30
C TRP A 105 -1.33 10.96 7.20
N THR A 106 -0.45 11.87 7.56
CA THR A 106 0.63 12.37 6.71
C THR A 106 1.98 12.14 7.36
N SER A 107 3.05 12.19 6.57
CA SER A 107 4.41 12.18 7.04
C SER A 107 5.08 13.49 6.67
N LYS A 108 5.77 14.13 7.60
CA LYS A 108 6.60 15.33 7.31
C LYS A 108 7.74 14.99 6.34
N GLU A 109 8.24 13.76 6.41
CA GLU A 109 9.31 13.27 5.54
C GLU A 109 8.80 12.96 4.11
N ASN A 110 7.49 12.71 3.97
CA ASN A 110 6.85 12.40 2.70
C ASN A 110 5.45 13.04 2.59
N PRO A 111 5.36 14.37 2.51
CA PRO A 111 4.07 15.08 2.56
C PRO A 111 3.17 14.83 1.34
N LYS A 112 3.73 14.28 0.26
CA LYS A 112 2.96 13.91 -0.94
C LYS A 112 2.18 12.62 -0.77
N LEU A 113 2.55 11.76 0.18
CA LEU A 113 1.91 10.45 0.40
C LEU A 113 0.64 10.61 1.26
N THR A 114 -0.33 11.33 0.75
CA THR A 114 -1.65 11.51 1.37
C THR A 114 -2.46 10.20 1.35
N LEU A 115 -3.57 10.15 2.11
CA LEU A 115 -4.49 9.00 2.04
C LEU A 115 -4.97 8.75 0.60
N LEU A 116 -5.33 9.81 -0.13
CA LEU A 116 -5.76 9.67 -1.53
C LEU A 116 -4.66 9.08 -2.41
N GLN A 117 -3.42 9.52 -2.23
CA GLN A 117 -2.28 8.96 -2.98
C GLN A 117 -2.06 7.48 -2.65
N ARG A 118 -2.16 7.09 -1.38
CA ARG A 118 -2.06 5.66 -0.99
C ARG A 118 -3.18 4.82 -1.59
N ILE A 119 -4.41 5.33 -1.61
CA ILE A 119 -5.56 4.66 -2.25
C ILE A 119 -5.30 4.50 -3.76
N ASN A 120 -4.86 5.56 -4.44
CA ASN A 120 -4.59 5.51 -5.88
C ASN A 120 -3.49 4.50 -6.20
N ARG A 121 -2.33 4.55 -5.52
CA ARG A 121 -1.26 3.57 -5.71
C ARG A 121 -1.73 2.12 -5.52
N ARG A 122 -2.59 1.91 -4.52
CA ARG A 122 -3.16 0.58 -4.26
C ARG A 122 -4.08 0.12 -5.41
N LEU A 123 -4.88 1.03 -5.97
CA LEU A 123 -5.75 0.73 -7.11
C LEU A 123 -4.94 0.50 -8.40
N ASP A 124 -3.95 1.35 -8.67
CA ASP A 124 -3.07 1.24 -9.84
C ASP A 124 -2.31 -0.11 -9.82
N LEU A 125 -1.78 -0.49 -8.66
CA LEU A 125 -1.12 -1.79 -8.53
C LEU A 125 -2.10 -2.95 -8.71
N GLN A 126 -3.32 -2.85 -8.21
CA GLN A 126 -4.34 -3.88 -8.41
C GLN A 126 -4.70 -4.04 -9.88
N GLU A 127 -4.90 -2.95 -10.60
CA GLU A 127 -5.20 -2.95 -12.03
C GLU A 127 -4.07 -3.64 -12.81
N LEU A 128 -2.83 -3.23 -12.59
CA LEU A 128 -1.66 -3.86 -13.19
C LEU A 128 -1.61 -5.37 -12.92
N LEU A 129 -1.82 -5.78 -11.67
CA LEU A 129 -1.78 -7.20 -11.31
C LEU A 129 -2.85 -8.03 -12.04
N MET A 130 -4.05 -7.48 -12.17
CA MET A 130 -5.14 -8.11 -12.91
C MET A 130 -4.79 -8.23 -14.39
N ASP A 131 -4.23 -7.18 -15.00
CA ASP A 131 -3.80 -7.17 -16.39
C ASP A 131 -2.65 -8.16 -16.66
N LEU A 132 -1.77 -8.37 -15.69
CA LEU A 132 -0.69 -9.35 -15.74
C LEU A 132 -1.16 -10.79 -15.43
N GLY A 133 -2.44 -11.00 -15.10
CA GLY A 133 -3.02 -12.31 -14.83
C GLY A 133 -2.83 -12.85 -13.43
N TYR A 134 -2.43 -12.00 -12.46
CA TYR A 134 -2.37 -12.40 -11.06
C TYR A 134 -3.77 -12.56 -10.45
N ARG A 135 -3.91 -13.50 -9.52
CA ARG A 135 -5.08 -13.56 -8.63
C ARG A 135 -4.90 -12.55 -7.49
N VAL A 136 -5.76 -11.53 -7.45
CA VAL A 136 -5.71 -10.49 -6.42
C VAL A 136 -6.80 -10.72 -5.39
N TYR A 137 -6.40 -10.79 -4.12
CA TYR A 137 -7.28 -10.94 -2.97
C TYR A 137 -7.48 -9.60 -2.26
N ASN A 138 -8.62 -9.42 -1.63
CA ASN A 138 -9.14 -8.18 -1.04
C ASN A 138 -9.55 -7.17 -2.10
N GLY A 139 -10.79 -7.34 -2.52
CA GLY A 139 -11.39 -6.62 -3.63
C GLY A 139 -11.41 -5.10 -3.48
N ASP A 140 -11.49 -4.47 -4.62
CA ASP A 140 -11.53 -3.04 -4.84
C ASP A 140 -12.74 -2.31 -4.24
N HIS A 141 -13.83 -3.03 -3.89
CA HIS A 141 -15.04 -2.44 -3.37
C HIS A 141 -14.84 -1.62 -2.09
N GLN A 142 -14.05 -2.12 -1.14
CA GLN A 142 -13.77 -1.39 0.09
C GLN A 142 -12.94 -0.13 -0.18
N LEU A 143 -11.97 -0.21 -1.09
CA LEU A 143 -11.12 0.92 -1.46
C LEU A 143 -11.86 1.98 -2.25
N LYS A 144 -12.74 1.59 -3.18
CA LYS A 144 -13.61 2.52 -3.90
C LYS A 144 -14.57 3.24 -2.94
N ARG A 145 -15.12 2.52 -1.97
CA ARG A 145 -15.96 3.13 -0.92
C ARG A 145 -15.14 4.09 -0.05
N LEU A 146 -13.94 3.69 0.38
CA LEU A 146 -13.06 4.54 1.18
C LEU A 146 -12.67 5.80 0.40
N LYS A 147 -12.34 5.69 -0.87
CA LYS A 147 -12.04 6.84 -1.75
C LYS A 147 -13.24 7.79 -1.83
N ALA A 148 -14.43 7.28 -2.08
CA ALA A 148 -15.64 8.07 -2.14
C ALA A 148 -15.96 8.76 -0.79
N SER A 149 -15.78 8.07 0.33
CA SER A 149 -15.95 8.65 1.67
C SER A 149 -14.92 9.75 1.93
N TYR A 150 -13.66 9.53 1.58
CA TYR A 150 -12.60 10.53 1.71
C TYR A 150 -12.90 11.79 0.89
N GLU A 151 -13.26 11.65 -0.37
CA GLU A 151 -13.59 12.77 -1.24
C GLU A 151 -14.78 13.56 -0.70
N ARG A 152 -15.85 12.89 -0.24
CA ARG A 152 -17.01 13.52 0.38
C ARG A 152 -16.65 14.32 1.63
N ILE A 153 -15.83 13.75 2.52
CA ILE A 153 -15.41 14.40 3.77
C ILE A 153 -14.58 15.65 3.44
N LYS A 154 -13.64 15.56 2.51
CA LYS A 154 -12.82 16.71 2.11
C LYS A 154 -13.66 17.82 1.48
N GLN A 155 -14.61 17.49 0.60
CA GLN A 155 -15.51 18.49 0.01
C GLN A 155 -16.34 19.21 1.06
N ASN A 156 -16.90 18.48 2.02
CA ASN A 156 -17.66 19.09 3.12
C ASN A 156 -16.80 19.99 4.00
N THR A 157 -15.55 19.61 4.27
CA THR A 157 -14.60 20.42 5.06
C THR A 157 -14.25 21.72 4.35
N TYR A 158 -14.10 21.73 3.02
CA TYR A 158 -13.88 22.96 2.24
C TYR A 158 -15.10 23.88 2.30
N HIS A 159 -16.30 23.33 2.12
CA HIS A 159 -17.54 24.10 2.16
C HIS A 159 -17.76 24.79 3.52
N PHE A 160 -17.43 24.14 4.62
CA PHE A 160 -17.49 24.71 5.95
C PHE A 160 -16.49 25.86 6.16
N LYS A 161 -15.27 25.75 5.63
CA LYS A 161 -14.27 26.82 5.72
C LYS A 161 -14.66 28.07 4.92
N ASP A 162 -15.27 27.90 3.75
CA ASP A 162 -15.75 29.00 2.93
C ASP A 162 -16.91 29.76 3.60
N ILE A 163 -17.78 29.07 4.35
CA ILE A 163 -18.87 29.70 5.12
C ILE A 163 -18.34 30.47 6.33
N LEU A 164 -17.26 30.03 6.97
CA LEU A 164 -16.68 30.70 8.15
C LEU A 164 -15.83 31.93 7.78
N HIS A 165 -15.44 32.06 6.52
CA HIS A 165 -14.64 33.21 6.02
C HIS A 165 -15.46 34.17 5.13
N SER A 166 -16.75 33.95 4.96
CA SER A 166 -17.73 34.86 4.32
C SER A 166 -18.50 35.65 5.34
#